data_00d646ce0cc0e1097078008129cdc5a5
#
_entry.id   00d646ce0cc0e1097078008129cdc5a5
#
_cell.length_a   1.000
_cell.length_b   1.000
_cell.length_c   1.000
_cell.angle_alpha   90.00
_cell.angle_beta   90.00
_cell.angle_gamma   90.00
#
_symmetry.space_group_name_H-M   'P 1'
#
loop_
_entity.id
_entity.type
_entity.pdbx_description
1 polymer ?
#
loop_
_entity_poly.entity_id
_entity_poly.type
_entity_poly.pdbx_seq_one_letter_code
_entity_poly.pdbx_strand_id
1 'polypeptide(L)'
;MKTVGVVIPIYNVEKYLKECLDSVINQSYANLEIILVNDGSTDENSLNIAKEYTLKDKRITLFDKKNGGLSSARNVGIEYFSGEYKLKNKTQTIKENSLIEFNLEDNNPYEIYTVYKSYKAFNDKKDLINFTYPNIDYIIFLDSDDYWELNCIEECVSRMDGVEVVWFDWRFHYETKNINFENLTYHDRYNFKQGIITPLDWLNQYENTRITWFSFAWNGMVDFKHLVTYKLHFINQTIHEDVFFGISLFLSCNFISYLPYKLYNYRIRDNSLCDYSNQNTNTWISPYMKSIYNKFNNIEQTKFYHRISSEALTCIELLFFIKNKIINKYSDISLKKLLNDRISALWMILDCNKDPLNILDKIPKKLYIKKFCHLKK
;
A
#
# COMPACT_ATOMS: atom_id res chain seq x y z
N MET A 1 -12.29 9.45 21.65
CA MET A 1 -12.11 8.15 20.97
C MET A 1 -11.30 8.42 19.72
N LYS A 2 -10.27 7.64 19.42
CA LYS A 2 -9.43 7.84 18.25
C LYS A 2 -10.15 7.40 16.98
N THR A 3 -9.93 8.09 15.87
CA THR A 3 -10.53 7.74 14.57
C THR A 3 -9.52 7.02 13.70
N VAL A 4 -9.89 5.87 13.13
CA VAL A 4 -9.02 5.06 12.27
C VAL A 4 -9.50 5.15 10.83
N GLY A 5 -8.61 5.61 9.94
CA GLY A 5 -8.78 5.56 8.50
C GLY A 5 -8.40 4.18 7.97
N VAL A 6 -9.30 3.55 7.24
CA VAL A 6 -9.07 2.26 6.58
C VAL A 6 -9.04 2.49 5.09
N VAL A 7 -8.01 2.00 4.39
CA VAL A 7 -7.88 2.12 2.94
C VAL A 7 -7.88 0.74 2.30
N ILE A 8 -8.80 0.50 1.37
CA ILE A 8 -9.01 -0.79 0.69
C ILE A 8 -8.95 -0.58 -0.82
N PRO A 9 -7.83 -0.90 -1.49
CA PRO A 9 -7.73 -0.93 -2.94
C PRO A 9 -8.52 -2.11 -3.51
N ILE A 10 -9.25 -1.88 -4.59
CA ILE A 10 -10.12 -2.87 -5.24
C ILE A 10 -9.74 -2.97 -6.72
N TYR A 11 -9.39 -4.17 -7.19
CA TYR A 11 -9.19 -4.45 -8.60
C TYR A 11 -9.45 -5.91 -8.93
N ASN A 12 -10.57 -6.21 -9.63
CA ASN A 12 -10.96 -7.55 -10.09
C ASN A 12 -10.96 -8.61 -8.97
N VAL A 13 -11.73 -8.36 -7.91
CA VAL A 13 -11.79 -9.18 -6.69
C VAL A 13 -13.23 -9.54 -6.28
N GLU A 14 -14.14 -9.58 -7.22
CA GLU A 14 -15.58 -9.82 -6.96
C GLU A 14 -15.85 -11.06 -6.10
N LYS A 15 -15.00 -12.09 -6.22
CA LYS A 15 -15.12 -13.34 -5.45
C LYS A 15 -14.86 -13.16 -3.95
N TYR A 16 -13.99 -12.23 -3.59
CA TYR A 16 -13.43 -12.09 -2.23
C TYR A 16 -13.92 -10.84 -1.51
N LEU A 17 -14.32 -9.83 -2.27
CA LEU A 17 -14.58 -8.48 -1.79
C LEU A 17 -15.64 -8.42 -0.67
N LYS A 18 -16.67 -9.26 -0.73
CA LYS A 18 -17.71 -9.28 0.33
C LYS A 18 -17.13 -9.71 1.68
N GLU A 19 -16.34 -10.79 1.71
CA GLU A 19 -15.69 -11.27 2.95
C GLU A 19 -14.73 -10.23 3.51
N CYS A 20 -13.93 -9.60 2.65
CA CYS A 20 -13.08 -8.49 3.02
C CYS A 20 -13.86 -7.37 3.70
N LEU A 21 -14.89 -6.85 3.03
CA LEU A 21 -15.68 -5.72 3.54
C LEU A 21 -16.48 -6.07 4.79
N ASP A 22 -17.01 -7.29 4.90
CA ASP A 22 -17.69 -7.77 6.11
C ASP A 22 -16.73 -7.80 7.30
N SER A 23 -15.46 -8.18 7.11
CA SER A 23 -14.46 -8.17 8.17
C SER A 23 -14.16 -6.76 8.68
N VAL A 24 -14.34 -5.73 7.85
CA VAL A 24 -14.10 -4.32 8.20
C VAL A 24 -15.31 -3.68 8.87
N ILE A 25 -16.50 -3.82 8.29
CA ILE A 25 -17.70 -3.14 8.84
C ILE A 25 -18.14 -3.72 10.18
N ASN A 26 -17.77 -4.98 10.47
CA ASN A 26 -18.09 -5.69 11.71
C ASN A 26 -16.94 -5.67 12.75
N GLN A 27 -15.90 -4.85 12.57
CA GLN A 27 -14.85 -4.70 13.57
C GLN A 27 -15.43 -4.30 14.94
N SER A 28 -14.87 -4.85 16.03
CA SER A 28 -15.24 -4.49 17.40
C SER A 28 -15.01 -3.01 17.71
N TYR A 29 -14.06 -2.37 17.04
CA TYR A 29 -13.79 -0.95 17.11
C TYR A 29 -14.60 -0.18 16.05
N ALA A 30 -15.56 0.63 16.49
CA ALA A 30 -16.57 1.21 15.60
C ALA A 30 -16.19 2.55 14.93
N ASN A 31 -15.22 3.31 15.52
CA ASN A 31 -14.88 4.66 15.06
C ASN A 31 -13.93 4.64 13.86
N LEU A 32 -14.48 4.29 12.70
CA LEU A 32 -13.77 4.09 11.45
C LEU A 32 -14.24 5.08 10.38
N GLU A 33 -13.31 5.51 9.53
CA GLU A 33 -13.55 6.12 8.24
C GLU A 33 -12.96 5.20 7.17
N ILE A 34 -13.78 4.71 6.25
CA ILE A 34 -13.40 3.63 5.33
C ILE A 34 -13.37 4.16 3.91
N ILE A 35 -12.21 4.05 3.26
CA ILE A 35 -12.01 4.43 1.87
C ILE A 35 -11.87 3.17 1.02
N LEU A 36 -12.81 2.98 0.11
CA LEU A 36 -12.72 2.00 -0.97
C LEU A 36 -12.20 2.71 -2.21
N VAL A 37 -11.21 2.13 -2.88
CA VAL A 37 -10.67 2.68 -4.12
C VAL A 37 -10.76 1.64 -5.22
N ASN A 38 -11.79 1.73 -6.07
CA ASN A 38 -11.89 0.93 -7.28
C ASN A 38 -10.88 1.43 -8.31
N ASP A 39 -9.83 0.66 -8.52
CA ASP A 39 -8.72 0.98 -9.45
C ASP A 39 -9.03 0.50 -10.88
N GLY A 40 -10.23 0.86 -11.37
CA GLY A 40 -10.65 0.53 -12.73
C GLY A 40 -10.88 -0.95 -12.95
N SER A 41 -11.57 -1.63 -12.02
CA SER A 41 -11.95 -3.05 -12.19
C SER A 41 -12.69 -3.27 -13.49
N THR A 42 -12.40 -4.40 -14.13
CA THR A 42 -12.96 -4.84 -15.43
C THR A 42 -13.83 -6.10 -15.29
N ASP A 43 -13.89 -6.69 -14.09
CA ASP A 43 -14.88 -7.73 -13.77
C ASP A 43 -16.29 -7.12 -13.62
N GLU A 44 -17.31 -7.96 -13.58
CA GLU A 44 -18.70 -7.48 -13.58
C GLU A 44 -19.14 -6.86 -12.25
N ASN A 45 -18.57 -7.32 -11.13
CA ASN A 45 -19.19 -7.10 -9.83
C ASN A 45 -18.35 -6.34 -8.81
N SER A 46 -17.03 -6.23 -8.93
CA SER A 46 -16.20 -5.54 -7.92
C SER A 46 -16.69 -4.14 -7.61
N LEU A 47 -16.94 -3.31 -8.62
CA LEU A 47 -17.47 -1.95 -8.43
C LEU A 47 -18.91 -1.96 -7.88
N ASN A 48 -19.76 -2.89 -8.32
CA ASN A 48 -21.14 -3.00 -7.86
C ASN A 48 -21.20 -3.38 -6.39
N ILE A 49 -20.39 -4.34 -5.95
CA ILE A 49 -20.25 -4.73 -4.53
C ILE A 49 -19.78 -3.54 -3.71
N ALA A 50 -18.76 -2.82 -4.17
CA ALA A 50 -18.26 -1.63 -3.47
C ALA A 50 -19.36 -0.55 -3.31
N LYS A 51 -20.19 -0.30 -4.35
CA LYS A 51 -21.33 0.61 -4.28
C LYS A 51 -22.42 0.11 -3.31
N GLU A 52 -22.71 -1.19 -3.30
CA GLU A 52 -23.68 -1.81 -2.37
C GLU A 52 -23.23 -1.55 -0.91
N TYR A 53 -21.97 -1.82 -0.57
CA TYR A 53 -21.45 -1.59 0.76
C TYR A 53 -21.38 -0.10 1.13
N THR A 54 -21.05 0.75 0.18
CA THR A 54 -21.08 2.22 0.38
C THR A 54 -22.50 2.70 0.72
N LEU A 55 -23.51 2.15 0.07
CA LEU A 55 -24.92 2.46 0.39
C LEU A 55 -25.33 1.94 1.77
N LYS A 56 -24.83 0.77 2.15
CA LYS A 56 -25.14 0.07 3.41
C LYS A 56 -24.55 0.77 4.64
N ASP A 57 -23.30 1.24 4.56
CA ASP A 57 -22.56 1.80 5.68
C ASP A 57 -22.11 3.24 5.40
N LYS A 58 -22.59 4.19 6.24
CA LYS A 58 -22.27 5.62 6.10
C LYS A 58 -20.81 6.00 6.32
N ARG A 59 -20.01 5.12 6.94
CA ARG A 59 -18.57 5.31 7.18
C ARG A 59 -17.75 5.14 5.91
N ILE A 60 -18.34 4.57 4.85
CA ILE A 60 -17.66 4.26 3.59
C ILE A 60 -17.72 5.45 2.63
N THR A 61 -16.57 5.77 2.03
CA THR A 61 -16.42 6.62 0.85
C THR A 61 -15.75 5.81 -0.24
N LEU A 62 -16.36 5.72 -1.43
CA LEU A 62 -15.85 4.96 -2.57
C LEU A 62 -15.32 5.91 -3.65
N PHE A 63 -14.08 5.70 -4.04
CA PHE A 63 -13.44 6.33 -5.19
C PHE A 63 -13.45 5.35 -6.37
N ASP A 64 -13.99 5.78 -7.51
CA ASP A 64 -13.92 5.06 -8.78
C ASP A 64 -12.96 5.79 -9.71
N LYS A 65 -11.88 5.13 -10.12
CA LYS A 65 -10.79 5.75 -10.89
C LYS A 65 -10.28 4.86 -12.01
N LYS A 66 -9.53 5.46 -12.94
CA LYS A 66 -8.76 4.73 -13.94
C LYS A 66 -7.70 3.85 -13.28
N ASN A 67 -7.47 2.67 -13.86
CA ASN A 67 -6.42 1.79 -13.37
C ASN A 67 -5.05 2.46 -13.40
N GLY A 68 -4.42 2.54 -12.25
CA GLY A 68 -3.09 3.11 -12.03
C GLY A 68 -2.19 2.23 -11.15
N GLY A 69 -2.70 1.05 -10.74
CA GLY A 69 -2.02 0.09 -9.88
C GLY A 69 -2.23 0.34 -8.39
N LEU A 70 -1.88 -0.66 -7.61
CA LEU A 70 -2.10 -0.76 -6.16
C LEU A 70 -1.58 0.46 -5.39
N SER A 71 -0.36 0.94 -5.71
CA SER A 71 0.23 2.15 -5.12
C SER A 71 -0.68 3.35 -5.26
N SER A 72 -1.21 3.59 -6.46
CA SER A 72 -2.07 4.74 -6.74
C SER A 72 -3.38 4.69 -5.97
N ALA A 73 -3.94 3.50 -5.80
CA ALA A 73 -5.16 3.31 -5.02
C ALA A 73 -4.94 3.57 -3.51
N ARG A 74 -3.82 3.10 -2.93
CA ARG A 74 -3.47 3.39 -1.55
C ARG A 74 -3.16 4.88 -1.33
N ASN A 75 -2.47 5.52 -2.28
CA ASN A 75 -2.18 6.96 -2.21
C ASN A 75 -3.45 7.81 -2.26
N VAL A 76 -4.46 7.45 -3.06
CA VAL A 76 -5.77 8.13 -3.04
C VAL A 76 -6.36 8.19 -1.63
N GLY A 77 -6.29 7.09 -0.86
CA GLY A 77 -6.75 7.09 0.52
C GLY A 77 -5.93 8.00 1.43
N ILE A 78 -4.60 7.99 1.31
CA ILE A 78 -3.70 8.88 2.07
C ILE A 78 -4.01 10.35 1.76
N GLU A 79 -4.09 10.72 0.49
CA GLU A 79 -4.33 12.09 0.02
C GLU A 79 -5.74 12.59 0.42
N TYR A 80 -6.75 11.71 0.38
CA TYR A 80 -8.08 12.06 0.87
C TYR A 80 -8.08 12.43 2.36
N PHE A 81 -7.46 11.61 3.20
CA PHE A 81 -7.35 11.89 4.62
C PHE A 81 -6.43 13.08 4.93
N SER A 82 -5.48 13.39 4.05
CA SER A 82 -4.65 14.59 4.14
C SER A 82 -5.37 15.88 3.69
N GLY A 83 -6.61 15.77 3.17
CA GLY A 83 -7.40 16.91 2.70
C GLY A 83 -6.91 17.49 1.38
N GLU A 84 -6.19 16.71 0.55
CA GLU A 84 -5.62 17.19 -0.71
C GLU A 84 -6.66 17.28 -1.83
N TYR A 85 -7.84 16.64 -1.68
CA TYR A 85 -8.90 16.67 -2.68
C TYR A 85 -9.94 17.72 -2.36
N LYS A 86 -10.51 18.30 -3.40
CA LYS A 86 -11.67 19.17 -3.30
C LYS A 86 -12.83 18.53 -4.04
N LEU A 87 -13.84 18.09 -3.28
CA LEU A 87 -15.00 17.39 -3.81
C LEU A 87 -16.12 18.36 -4.14
N LYS A 88 -16.64 18.26 -5.37
CA LYS A 88 -17.82 18.99 -5.82
C LYS A 88 -19.00 18.06 -5.94
N ASN A 89 -20.04 18.35 -5.18
CA ASN A 89 -21.27 17.59 -5.20
C ASN A 89 -21.99 17.71 -6.58
N LYS A 90 -22.37 16.56 -7.14
CA LYS A 90 -23.23 16.46 -8.34
C LYS A 90 -24.69 16.25 -8.01
N THR A 91 -24.98 15.73 -6.84
CA THR A 91 -26.31 15.33 -6.44
C THR A 91 -27.11 16.50 -5.91
N GLN A 92 -28.20 16.84 -6.56
CA GLN A 92 -29.04 18.00 -6.17
C GLN A 92 -30.00 17.69 -5.02
N THR A 93 -30.42 16.44 -4.89
CA THR A 93 -31.42 16.03 -3.92
C THR A 93 -31.03 14.70 -3.29
N ILE A 94 -30.98 14.66 -1.96
CA ILE A 94 -30.79 13.40 -1.21
C ILE A 94 -32.07 12.58 -1.36
N LYS A 95 -31.91 11.34 -1.82
CA LYS A 95 -33.00 10.36 -1.89
C LYS A 95 -32.64 9.18 -1.00
N GLU A 96 -33.64 8.63 -0.34
CA GLU A 96 -33.47 7.37 0.40
C GLU A 96 -32.95 6.26 -0.52
N ASN A 97 -32.07 5.43 0.03
CA ASN A 97 -31.44 4.33 -0.70
C ASN A 97 -30.69 4.75 -1.97
N SER A 98 -30.07 5.94 -1.96
CA SER A 98 -29.23 6.41 -3.06
C SER A 98 -27.79 6.67 -2.63
N LEU A 99 -26.89 6.62 -3.59
CA LEU A 99 -25.54 7.13 -3.45
C LEU A 99 -25.52 8.62 -3.81
N ILE A 100 -24.76 9.37 -3.05
CA ILE A 100 -24.44 10.77 -3.35
C ILE A 100 -23.13 10.78 -4.12
N GLU A 101 -23.10 11.52 -5.22
CA GLU A 101 -21.97 11.56 -6.14
C GLU A 101 -21.25 12.90 -6.07
N PHE A 102 -19.91 12.82 -6.14
CA PHE A 102 -19.03 13.96 -6.21
C PHE A 102 -18.04 13.81 -7.35
N ASN A 103 -17.64 14.93 -7.96
CA ASN A 103 -16.43 15.03 -8.79
C ASN A 103 -15.30 15.63 -7.99
N LEU A 104 -14.05 15.40 -8.43
CA LEU A 104 -12.94 16.23 -8.02
C LEU A 104 -13.01 17.58 -8.76
N GLU A 105 -12.80 18.68 -8.02
CA GLU A 105 -12.37 19.96 -8.55
C GLU A 105 -10.84 20.00 -8.57
N ASP A 106 -10.28 20.79 -9.47
CA ASP A 106 -8.85 21.05 -9.60
C ASP A 106 -8.00 19.82 -10.03
N ASN A 107 -6.88 19.55 -9.34
CA ASN A 107 -5.91 18.52 -9.72
C ASN A 107 -6.44 17.10 -9.49
N ASN A 108 -6.42 16.26 -10.51
CA ASN A 108 -6.85 14.87 -10.48
C ASN A 108 -5.79 13.93 -11.08
N PRO A 109 -4.66 13.74 -10.39
CA PRO A 109 -3.51 13.00 -10.94
C PRO A 109 -3.80 11.51 -11.14
N TYR A 110 -4.82 10.97 -10.47
CA TYR A 110 -5.20 9.55 -10.56
C TYR A 110 -6.38 9.29 -11.49
N GLU A 111 -6.86 10.29 -12.23
CA GLU A 111 -8.03 10.18 -13.11
C GLU A 111 -9.24 9.55 -12.39
N ILE A 112 -9.61 10.14 -11.22
CA ILE A 112 -10.80 9.75 -10.47
C ILE A 112 -12.03 10.21 -11.24
N TYR A 113 -12.94 9.28 -11.53
CA TYR A 113 -14.16 9.53 -12.31
C TYR A 113 -15.28 10.06 -11.43
N THR A 114 -15.48 9.41 -10.29
CA THR A 114 -16.57 9.75 -9.36
C THR A 114 -16.22 9.28 -7.95
N VAL A 115 -16.64 10.05 -6.97
CA VAL A 115 -16.60 9.67 -5.54
C VAL A 115 -18.02 9.47 -5.06
N TYR A 116 -18.28 8.36 -4.37
CA TYR A 116 -19.59 7.99 -3.87
C TYR A 116 -19.62 7.95 -2.35
N LYS A 117 -20.72 8.39 -1.77
CA LYS A 117 -21.00 8.28 -0.34
C LYS A 117 -22.47 7.93 -0.12
N SER A 118 -22.79 7.23 0.96
CA SER A 118 -24.18 6.90 1.28
C SER A 118 -25.00 8.16 1.57
N TYR A 119 -26.25 8.20 1.14
CA TYR A 119 -27.21 9.21 1.55
C TYR A 119 -27.33 9.33 3.08
N LYS A 120 -27.11 8.24 3.81
CA LYS A 120 -27.12 8.17 5.28
C LYS A 120 -26.06 9.03 5.95
N ALA A 121 -25.04 9.47 5.20
CA ALA A 121 -23.98 10.35 5.72
C ALA A 121 -24.40 11.83 5.77
N PHE A 122 -25.58 12.18 5.21
CA PHE A 122 -26.05 13.55 5.06
C PHE A 122 -27.47 13.68 5.60
N ASN A 123 -27.71 14.69 6.44
CA ASN A 123 -29.05 14.94 6.99
C ASN A 123 -29.86 15.84 6.07
N ASP A 124 -29.20 16.80 5.42
CA ASP A 124 -29.85 17.78 4.56
C ASP A 124 -28.93 18.30 3.44
N LYS A 125 -29.46 19.24 2.65
CA LYS A 125 -28.71 19.86 1.56
C LYS A 125 -27.52 20.70 2.03
N LYS A 126 -27.52 21.22 3.29
CA LYS A 126 -26.40 22.00 3.82
C LYS A 126 -25.20 21.11 4.09
N ASP A 127 -25.43 19.88 4.56
CA ASP A 127 -24.37 18.88 4.75
C ASP A 127 -23.68 18.52 3.42
N LEU A 128 -24.44 18.49 2.30
CA LEU A 128 -23.88 18.27 0.98
C LEU A 128 -22.98 19.41 0.48
N ILE A 129 -23.28 20.64 0.89
CA ILE A 129 -22.52 21.82 0.47
C ILE A 129 -21.29 22.01 1.36
N ASN A 130 -21.43 21.72 2.67
CA ASN A 130 -20.42 21.93 3.68
C ASN A 130 -19.70 20.61 4.02
N PHE A 131 -19.45 19.76 3.02
CA PHE A 131 -18.75 18.51 3.24
C PHE A 131 -17.39 18.76 3.89
N THR A 132 -17.19 18.17 5.07
CA THR A 132 -15.92 18.21 5.79
C THR A 132 -15.22 16.87 5.67
N TYR A 133 -13.91 16.91 5.43
CA TYR A 133 -13.09 15.71 5.42
C TYR A 133 -12.95 15.14 6.84
N PRO A 134 -12.99 13.81 6.97
CA PRO A 134 -12.78 13.20 8.26
C PRO A 134 -11.34 13.43 8.73
N ASN A 135 -11.18 13.81 9.98
CA ASN A 135 -9.88 13.86 10.64
C ASN A 135 -9.60 12.49 11.27
N ILE A 136 -8.53 11.85 10.89
CA ILE A 136 -8.12 10.55 11.41
C ILE A 136 -6.86 10.68 12.27
N ASP A 137 -6.77 9.81 13.29
CA ASP A 137 -5.57 9.70 14.12
C ASP A 137 -4.61 8.65 13.56
N TYR A 138 -5.14 7.53 13.08
CA TYR A 138 -4.38 6.39 12.59
C TYR A 138 -4.86 5.94 11.22
N ILE A 139 -3.97 5.32 10.44
CA ILE A 139 -4.30 4.73 9.13
C ILE A 139 -3.88 3.27 9.09
N ILE A 140 -4.68 2.45 8.41
CA ILE A 140 -4.41 1.02 8.18
C ILE A 140 -4.87 0.64 6.78
N PHE A 141 -4.17 -0.32 6.15
CA PHE A 141 -4.46 -0.79 4.81
C PHE A 141 -4.91 -2.25 4.85
N LEU A 142 -5.85 -2.62 3.96
CA LEU A 142 -6.30 -4.00 3.78
C LEU A 142 -6.39 -4.30 2.29
N ASP A 143 -5.76 -5.38 1.84
CA ASP A 143 -5.91 -5.85 0.47
C ASP A 143 -7.24 -6.57 0.30
N SER A 144 -7.95 -6.29 -0.79
CA SER A 144 -9.37 -6.63 -0.95
C SER A 144 -9.67 -8.12 -1.22
N ASP A 145 -8.64 -8.94 -1.38
CA ASP A 145 -8.73 -10.40 -1.44
C ASP A 145 -8.44 -11.09 -0.08
N ASP A 146 -8.11 -10.29 0.95
CA ASP A 146 -7.80 -10.72 2.31
C ASP A 146 -8.88 -10.26 3.31
N TYR A 147 -8.74 -10.64 4.59
CA TYR A 147 -9.67 -10.23 5.64
C TYR A 147 -9.02 -10.20 7.02
N TRP A 148 -9.59 -9.40 7.94
CA TRP A 148 -9.13 -9.25 9.31
C TRP A 148 -9.88 -10.13 10.31
N GLU A 149 -9.24 -10.40 11.45
CA GLU A 149 -9.93 -10.80 12.67
C GLU A 149 -10.79 -9.63 13.19
N LEU A 150 -11.93 -9.93 13.83
CA LEU A 150 -12.88 -8.90 14.24
C LEU A 150 -12.35 -7.91 15.28
N ASN A 151 -11.31 -8.26 16.02
CA ASN A 151 -10.66 -7.41 17.02
C ASN A 151 -9.38 -6.74 16.51
N CYS A 152 -9.07 -6.81 15.21
CA CYS A 152 -7.81 -6.32 14.64
C CYS A 152 -7.57 -4.84 14.97
N ILE A 153 -8.54 -3.99 14.70
CA ILE A 153 -8.42 -2.54 14.93
C ILE A 153 -8.33 -2.22 16.43
N GLU A 154 -9.12 -2.87 17.26
CA GLU A 154 -9.12 -2.68 18.72
C GLU A 154 -7.76 -3.03 19.34
N GLU A 155 -7.19 -4.17 18.92
CA GLU A 155 -5.86 -4.60 19.35
C GLU A 155 -4.76 -3.61 18.92
N CYS A 156 -4.88 -3.02 17.74
CA CYS A 156 -3.96 -1.99 17.29
C CYS A 156 -4.12 -0.68 18.06
N VAL A 157 -5.34 -0.13 18.14
CA VAL A 157 -5.60 1.17 18.78
C VAL A 157 -5.15 1.18 20.24
N SER A 158 -5.35 0.09 20.97
CA SER A 158 -4.94 -0.03 22.37
C SER A 158 -3.42 0.03 22.59
N ARG A 159 -2.62 -0.08 21.51
CA ARG A 159 -1.14 -0.11 21.53
C ARG A 159 -0.48 1.03 20.77
N MET A 160 -1.26 1.98 20.26
CA MET A 160 -0.74 3.14 19.52
C MET A 160 -0.22 4.27 20.44
N ASP A 161 -0.41 4.18 21.74
CA ASP A 161 0.05 5.24 22.63
C ASP A 161 1.58 5.26 22.72
N GLY A 162 2.17 6.40 22.36
CA GLY A 162 3.63 6.61 22.38
C GLY A 162 4.43 5.89 21.29
N VAL A 163 3.79 5.32 20.29
CA VAL A 163 4.46 4.69 19.13
C VAL A 163 3.92 5.21 17.81
N GLU A 164 4.72 5.12 16.76
CA GLU A 164 4.31 5.53 15.41
C GLU A 164 3.70 4.39 14.59
N VAL A 165 3.98 3.14 15.00
CA VAL A 165 3.50 1.93 14.28
C VAL A 165 3.15 0.84 15.29
N VAL A 166 2.03 0.17 15.04
CA VAL A 166 1.75 -1.17 15.57
C VAL A 166 1.96 -2.16 14.45
N TRP A 167 2.90 -3.10 14.61
CA TRP A 167 3.23 -4.12 13.62
C TRP A 167 2.76 -5.47 14.11
N PHE A 168 1.71 -6.04 13.45
CA PHE A 168 1.10 -7.31 13.82
C PHE A 168 1.43 -8.42 12.83
N ASP A 169 1.16 -9.66 13.23
CA ASP A 169 1.39 -10.89 12.47
C ASP A 169 0.15 -11.29 11.66
N TRP A 170 0.34 -12.27 10.76
CA TRP A 170 -0.71 -12.81 9.91
C TRP A 170 -0.66 -14.34 9.84
N ARG A 171 -1.73 -14.93 9.33
CA ARG A 171 -1.79 -16.34 8.96
C ARG A 171 -2.06 -16.49 7.49
N PHE A 172 -1.52 -17.55 6.89
CA PHE A 172 -1.82 -17.89 5.53
C PHE A 172 -3.15 -18.66 5.44
N HIS A 173 -4.04 -18.18 4.56
CA HIS A 173 -5.30 -18.84 4.22
C HIS A 173 -5.20 -19.44 2.82
N TYR A 174 -5.11 -20.78 2.74
CA TYR A 174 -4.95 -21.48 1.47
C TYR A 174 -6.32 -21.86 0.91
N GLU A 175 -6.67 -21.41 -0.30
CA GLU A 175 -7.91 -21.83 -0.98
C GLU A 175 -7.85 -23.27 -1.48
N THR A 176 -6.67 -23.76 -1.86
CA THR A 176 -6.46 -25.13 -2.34
C THR A 176 -5.67 -25.94 -1.32
N LYS A 177 -6.22 -27.11 -0.94
CA LYS A 177 -5.70 -27.97 0.14
C LYS A 177 -4.33 -28.63 -0.11
N ASN A 178 -3.68 -28.42 -1.25
CA ASN A 178 -2.51 -29.20 -1.66
C ASN A 178 -1.16 -28.49 -1.48
N ILE A 179 -1.11 -27.36 -0.80
CA ILE A 179 0.14 -26.62 -0.57
C ILE A 179 0.44 -26.61 0.92
N ASN A 180 1.13 -27.64 1.41
CA ASN A 180 1.76 -27.66 2.73
C ASN A 180 3.14 -26.98 2.64
N PHE A 181 3.20 -25.68 2.42
CA PHE A 181 4.39 -24.90 2.73
C PHE A 181 4.21 -24.25 4.10
N GLU A 182 5.05 -24.61 5.06
CA GLU A 182 5.23 -23.81 6.27
C GLU A 182 5.91 -22.48 5.85
N ASN A 183 5.13 -21.55 5.34
CA ASN A 183 5.62 -20.22 5.09
C ASN A 183 5.78 -19.49 6.42
N LEU A 184 7.01 -19.13 6.75
CA LEU A 184 7.32 -18.33 7.91
C LEU A 184 6.95 -16.87 7.65
N THR A 185 6.26 -16.28 8.61
CA THR A 185 5.98 -14.84 8.60
C THR A 185 7.23 -14.02 8.94
N TYR A 186 7.15 -12.70 8.83
CA TYR A 186 8.23 -11.85 9.36
C TYR A 186 8.38 -12.02 10.87
N HIS A 187 7.28 -12.17 11.60
CA HIS A 187 7.30 -12.35 13.05
C HIS A 187 8.02 -13.64 13.45
N ASP A 188 7.78 -14.74 12.72
CA ASP A 188 8.50 -16.01 12.94
C ASP A 188 10.02 -15.86 12.71
N ARG A 189 10.42 -15.02 11.75
CA ARG A 189 11.83 -14.80 11.38
C ARG A 189 12.53 -13.82 12.30
N TYR A 190 11.90 -12.66 12.59
CA TYR A 190 12.46 -11.64 13.45
C TYR A 190 12.45 -12.07 14.92
N ASN A 191 11.45 -12.85 15.32
CA ASN A 191 11.32 -13.47 16.65
C ASN A 191 11.54 -12.49 17.82
N PHE A 192 11.05 -11.26 17.71
CA PHE A 192 11.01 -10.33 18.82
C PHE A 192 10.01 -10.80 19.87
N LYS A 193 10.24 -10.46 21.13
CA LYS A 193 9.20 -10.55 22.15
C LYS A 193 8.17 -9.44 21.95
N GLN A 194 6.92 -9.72 22.30
CA GLN A 194 5.88 -8.68 22.31
C GLN A 194 6.35 -7.47 23.14
N GLY A 195 6.17 -6.28 22.63
CA GLY A 195 6.55 -5.04 23.30
C GLY A 195 6.95 -3.94 22.32
N ILE A 196 7.62 -2.93 22.84
CA ILE A 196 8.11 -1.81 22.07
C ILE A 196 9.55 -2.10 21.62
N ILE A 197 9.80 -1.93 20.32
CA ILE A 197 11.12 -1.99 19.70
C ILE A 197 11.48 -0.64 19.07
N THR A 198 12.77 -0.41 18.90
CA THR A 198 13.24 0.74 18.14
C THR A 198 13.59 0.35 16.70
N PRO A 199 13.67 1.30 15.77
CA PRO A 199 14.19 1.03 14.43
C PRO A 199 15.62 0.46 14.43
N LEU A 200 16.43 0.77 15.44
CA LEU A 200 17.76 0.19 15.57
C LEU A 200 17.68 -1.29 15.94
N ASP A 201 16.76 -1.68 16.82
CA ASP A 201 16.52 -3.11 17.13
C ASP A 201 16.07 -3.86 15.87
N TRP A 202 15.17 -3.25 15.07
CA TRP A 202 14.74 -3.81 13.81
C TRP A 202 15.90 -3.94 12.79
N LEU A 203 16.75 -2.91 12.62
CA LEU A 203 17.90 -2.96 11.72
C LEU A 203 18.93 -4.02 12.14
N ASN A 204 19.21 -4.12 13.43
CA ASN A 204 20.11 -5.13 13.96
C ASN A 204 19.58 -6.55 13.70
N GLN A 205 18.29 -6.74 13.90
CA GLN A 205 17.66 -8.04 13.67
C GLN A 205 17.51 -8.35 12.16
N TYR A 206 17.26 -7.35 11.31
CA TYR A 206 17.32 -7.47 9.86
C TYR A 206 18.69 -8.00 9.41
N GLU A 207 19.76 -7.50 10.01
CA GLU A 207 21.12 -7.97 9.75
C GLU A 207 21.35 -9.43 10.19
N ASN A 208 20.87 -9.80 11.37
CA ASN A 208 21.08 -11.13 11.97
C ASN A 208 20.27 -12.24 11.27
N THR A 209 19.05 -11.93 10.83
CA THR A 209 18.11 -12.93 10.27
C THR A 209 18.36 -13.26 8.81
N ARG A 210 19.27 -12.55 8.13
CA ARG A 210 19.50 -12.67 6.67
C ARG A 210 18.24 -12.45 5.84
N ILE A 211 17.26 -11.72 6.36
CA ILE A 211 16.12 -11.24 5.59
C ILE A 211 16.66 -10.22 4.60
N THR A 212 16.53 -10.50 3.31
CA THR A 212 16.95 -9.59 2.23
C THR A 212 15.78 -8.74 1.73
N TRP A 213 14.57 -9.05 2.21
CA TRP A 213 13.34 -8.43 1.78
C TRP A 213 12.47 -8.07 2.97
N PHE A 214 12.14 -6.80 3.12
CA PHE A 214 11.20 -6.31 4.12
C PHE A 214 10.15 -5.46 3.44
N SER A 215 8.90 -5.73 3.74
CA SER A 215 7.74 -4.98 3.26
C SER A 215 6.78 -4.73 4.42
N PHE A 216 6.09 -3.62 4.37
CA PHE A 216 5.08 -3.25 5.34
C PHE A 216 4.04 -2.35 4.67
N ALA A 217 2.77 -2.75 4.78
CA ALA A 217 1.62 -1.92 4.44
C ALA A 217 0.37 -2.42 5.18
N TRP A 218 -0.07 -3.65 4.86
CA TRP A 218 -1.31 -4.28 5.35
C TRP A 218 -1.17 -4.96 6.72
N ASN A 219 0.03 -5.17 7.21
CA ASN A 219 0.33 -5.88 8.46
C ASN A 219 0.58 -4.96 9.66
N GLY A 220 -0.06 -3.79 9.69
CA GLY A 220 0.05 -2.87 10.81
C GLY A 220 -0.76 -1.60 10.68
N MET A 221 -0.81 -0.86 11.79
CA MET A 221 -1.45 0.46 11.91
C MET A 221 -0.39 1.53 12.07
N VAL A 222 -0.59 2.69 11.47
CA VAL A 222 0.37 3.81 11.42
C VAL A 222 -0.25 5.07 12.01
N ASP A 223 0.51 5.82 12.80
CA ASP A 223 0.15 7.18 13.19
C ASP A 223 0.05 8.08 11.96
N PHE A 224 -1.13 8.64 11.72
CA PHE A 224 -1.38 9.38 10.48
C PHE A 224 -0.60 10.69 10.42
N LYS A 225 -0.44 11.36 11.56
CA LYS A 225 0.36 12.60 11.65
C LYS A 225 1.82 12.33 11.31
N HIS A 226 2.38 11.18 11.76
CA HIS A 226 3.73 10.76 11.42
C HIS A 226 3.87 10.53 9.91
N LEU A 227 2.92 9.79 9.30
CA LEU A 227 2.90 9.52 7.86
C LEU A 227 2.94 10.83 7.05
N VAL A 228 2.08 11.80 7.39
CA VAL A 228 2.01 13.11 6.73
C VAL A 228 3.29 13.93 6.96
N THR A 229 3.84 13.93 8.18
CA THR A 229 5.06 14.69 8.54
C THR A 229 6.25 14.25 7.70
N TYR A 230 6.43 12.95 7.50
CA TYR A 230 7.52 12.41 6.68
C TYR A 230 7.17 12.31 5.20
N LYS A 231 5.94 12.64 4.80
CA LYS A 231 5.42 12.54 3.43
C LYS A 231 5.58 11.14 2.87
N LEU A 232 5.23 10.14 3.69
CA LEU A 232 5.29 8.74 3.29
C LEU A 232 4.18 8.43 2.30
N HIS A 233 4.52 7.77 1.21
CA HIS A 233 3.61 7.38 0.14
C HIS A 233 4.11 6.12 -0.55
N PHE A 234 3.27 5.50 -1.35
CA PHE A 234 3.65 4.38 -2.20
C PHE A 234 4.17 4.90 -3.55
N ILE A 235 5.25 4.31 -4.06
CA ILE A 235 5.77 4.69 -5.38
C ILE A 235 4.79 4.22 -6.45
N ASN A 236 4.26 5.15 -7.24
CA ASN A 236 3.29 4.81 -8.27
C ASN A 236 3.87 3.93 -9.37
N GLN A 237 3.03 3.03 -9.92
CA GLN A 237 3.36 2.16 -11.04
C GLN A 237 4.54 1.21 -10.78
N THR A 238 4.77 0.84 -9.52
CA THR A 238 5.76 -0.17 -9.14
C THR A 238 5.10 -1.44 -8.62
N ILE A 239 5.83 -2.55 -8.70
CA ILE A 239 5.54 -3.74 -7.91
C ILE A 239 6.38 -3.70 -6.63
N HIS A 240 5.91 -4.38 -5.58
CA HIS A 240 6.56 -4.37 -4.25
C HIS A 240 6.68 -2.95 -3.68
N GLU A 241 5.63 -2.16 -3.87
CA GLU A 241 5.51 -0.77 -3.41
C GLU A 241 5.57 -0.67 -1.88
N ASP A 242 5.22 -1.73 -1.19
CA ASP A 242 5.26 -1.93 0.26
C ASP A 242 6.69 -1.97 0.84
N VAL A 243 7.69 -2.23 -0.01
CA VAL A 243 9.11 -2.24 0.40
C VAL A 243 9.62 -0.84 0.69
N PHE A 244 9.43 0.10 -0.24
CA PHE A 244 9.84 1.50 -0.03
C PHE A 244 9.08 2.11 1.15
N PHE A 245 7.75 1.93 1.15
CA PHE A 245 6.88 2.44 2.20
C PHE A 245 7.28 1.92 3.57
N GLY A 246 7.42 0.59 3.71
CA GLY A 246 7.74 -0.05 4.98
C GLY A 246 9.12 0.33 5.53
N ILE A 247 10.15 0.31 4.68
CA ILE A 247 11.50 0.68 5.11
C ILE A 247 11.55 2.16 5.50
N SER A 248 10.97 3.05 4.71
CA SER A 248 10.95 4.48 5.00
C SER A 248 10.18 4.80 6.29
N LEU A 249 9.05 4.13 6.50
CA LEU A 249 8.26 4.24 7.72
C LEU A 249 9.07 3.78 8.94
N PHE A 250 9.63 2.58 8.92
CA PHE A 250 10.37 2.02 10.05
C PHE A 250 11.60 2.86 10.39
N LEU A 251 12.34 3.33 9.39
CA LEU A 251 13.49 4.22 9.61
C LEU A 251 13.08 5.58 10.19
N SER A 252 11.88 6.08 9.91
CA SER A 252 11.41 7.38 10.42
C SER A 252 10.88 7.31 11.84
N CYS A 253 10.38 6.16 12.31
CA CYS A 253 9.83 5.96 13.65
C CYS A 253 10.84 6.20 14.77
N ASN A 254 10.34 6.48 15.97
CA ASN A 254 11.11 6.39 17.21
C ASN A 254 10.82 5.06 17.90
N PHE A 255 9.57 4.65 17.92
CA PHE A 255 9.12 3.42 18.55
C PHE A 255 8.11 2.67 17.68
N ILE A 256 8.19 1.35 17.73
CA ILE A 256 7.30 0.42 17.02
C ILE A 256 6.76 -0.57 18.04
N SER A 257 5.46 -0.70 18.15
CA SER A 257 4.83 -1.75 18.95
C SER A 257 4.81 -3.05 18.15
N TYR A 258 5.62 -4.02 18.57
CA TYR A 258 5.66 -5.35 17.97
C TYR A 258 4.61 -6.26 18.60
N LEU A 259 3.64 -6.71 17.80
CA LEU A 259 2.48 -7.46 18.22
C LEU A 259 2.40 -8.81 17.50
N PRO A 260 2.82 -9.94 18.13
CA PRO A 260 2.84 -11.24 17.49
C PRO A 260 1.44 -11.91 17.46
N TYR A 261 0.39 -11.12 17.25
CA TYR A 261 -0.97 -11.61 17.11
C TYR A 261 -1.32 -11.71 15.64
N LYS A 262 -1.84 -12.85 15.22
CA LYS A 262 -2.25 -13.13 13.85
C LYS A 262 -3.62 -12.51 13.58
N LEU A 263 -3.63 -11.22 13.27
CA LEU A 263 -4.83 -10.41 13.09
C LEU A 263 -5.29 -10.28 11.63
N TYR A 264 -4.49 -10.77 10.70
CA TYR A 264 -4.71 -10.70 9.26
C TYR A 264 -4.71 -12.10 8.64
N ASN A 265 -5.65 -12.37 7.76
CA ASN A 265 -5.77 -13.63 7.04
C ASN A 265 -5.35 -13.38 5.57
N TYR A 266 -4.09 -13.70 5.26
CA TYR A 266 -3.50 -13.53 3.94
C TYR A 266 -3.87 -14.70 3.04
N ARG A 267 -4.64 -14.42 1.98
CA ARG A 267 -5.15 -15.44 1.07
C ARG A 267 -4.12 -15.83 0.02
N ILE A 268 -3.82 -17.13 -0.04
CA ILE A 268 -3.05 -17.71 -1.14
C ILE A 268 -4.02 -18.30 -2.15
N ARG A 269 -4.06 -17.70 -3.33
CA ARG A 269 -4.95 -18.07 -4.42
C ARG A 269 -4.23 -18.09 -5.76
N ASP A 270 -4.81 -18.81 -6.71
CA ASP A 270 -4.34 -18.82 -8.09
C ASP A 270 -4.48 -17.40 -8.71
N ASN A 271 -3.54 -17.06 -9.61
CA ASN A 271 -3.49 -15.76 -10.27
C ASN A 271 -3.31 -14.54 -9.33
N SER A 272 -2.75 -14.74 -8.15
CA SER A 272 -2.26 -13.64 -7.32
C SER A 272 -1.13 -12.90 -8.04
N LEU A 273 -0.94 -11.59 -7.76
CA LEU A 273 0.20 -10.82 -8.26
C LEU A 273 1.55 -11.44 -7.84
N CYS A 274 1.57 -12.16 -6.73
CA CYS A 274 2.73 -12.86 -6.19
C CYS A 274 2.82 -14.33 -6.62
N ASP A 275 1.91 -14.83 -7.48
CA ASP A 275 1.99 -16.20 -8.02
C ASP A 275 2.99 -16.28 -9.14
N TYR A 276 4.20 -16.71 -8.81
CA TYR A 276 5.28 -16.96 -9.78
C TYR A 276 5.27 -18.38 -10.37
N SER A 277 4.36 -19.27 -9.92
CA SER A 277 4.32 -20.67 -10.36
C SER A 277 3.85 -20.84 -11.80
N ASN A 278 3.02 -19.91 -12.30
CA ASN A 278 2.44 -19.91 -13.64
C ASN A 278 3.10 -18.93 -14.62
N GLN A 279 4.43 -18.75 -14.55
CA GLN A 279 5.15 -17.78 -15.39
C GLN A 279 4.92 -17.95 -16.90
N ASN A 280 4.54 -19.15 -17.36
CA ASN A 280 4.40 -19.46 -18.80
C ASN A 280 2.99 -19.20 -19.38
N THR A 281 1.96 -18.97 -18.58
CA THR A 281 0.58 -18.85 -19.07
C THR A 281 -0.04 -17.45 -18.92
N ASN A 282 0.53 -16.60 -18.09
CA ASN A 282 -0.03 -15.27 -17.83
C ASN A 282 0.38 -14.27 -18.92
N THR A 283 -0.42 -14.19 -19.99
CA THR A 283 -0.25 -13.25 -21.11
C THR A 283 -0.76 -11.83 -20.79
N TRP A 284 -1.36 -11.63 -19.62
CA TRP A 284 -1.95 -10.36 -19.23
C TRP A 284 -0.90 -9.38 -18.66
N ILE A 285 -1.05 -8.12 -19.00
CA ILE A 285 -0.31 -6.98 -18.44
C ILE A 285 -1.30 -5.95 -17.88
N SER A 286 -0.94 -5.33 -16.77
CA SER A 286 -1.76 -4.26 -16.20
C SER A 286 -1.90 -3.08 -17.16
N PRO A 287 -3.07 -2.42 -17.23
CA PRO A 287 -3.30 -1.29 -18.14
C PRO A 287 -2.25 -0.18 -18.02
N TYR A 288 -1.77 0.11 -16.83
CA TYR A 288 -0.71 1.12 -16.60
C TYR A 288 0.65 0.72 -17.19
N MET A 289 0.90 -0.57 -17.44
CA MET A 289 2.15 -1.05 -18.08
C MET A 289 2.12 -0.97 -19.61
N LYS A 290 1.01 -0.52 -20.22
CA LYS A 290 0.86 -0.47 -21.68
C LYS A 290 1.92 0.39 -22.36
N SER A 291 2.37 1.46 -21.73
CA SER A 291 3.45 2.32 -22.23
C SER A 291 4.79 1.57 -22.32
N ILE A 292 5.09 0.73 -21.35
CA ILE A 292 6.28 -0.13 -21.33
C ILE A 292 6.15 -1.20 -22.43
N TYR A 293 5.00 -1.88 -22.50
CA TYR A 293 4.73 -2.89 -23.51
C TYR A 293 4.92 -2.38 -24.95
N ASN A 294 4.40 -1.18 -25.24
CA ASN A 294 4.54 -0.55 -26.57
C ASN A 294 6.01 -0.34 -27.00
N LYS A 295 6.95 -0.27 -26.05
CA LYS A 295 8.38 -0.12 -26.35
C LYS A 295 9.08 -1.45 -26.58
N PHE A 296 8.65 -2.52 -25.87
CA PHE A 296 9.24 -3.85 -26.00
C PHE A 296 8.52 -4.73 -27.01
N ASN A 297 7.20 -4.57 -27.15
CA ASN A 297 6.30 -5.42 -27.92
C ASN A 297 6.47 -6.93 -27.56
N ASN A 298 6.78 -7.18 -26.29
CA ASN A 298 7.03 -8.49 -25.72
C ASN A 298 6.66 -8.48 -24.25
N ILE A 299 5.79 -9.41 -23.84
CA ILE A 299 5.23 -9.46 -22.47
C ILE A 299 6.31 -9.77 -21.43
N GLU A 300 7.17 -10.74 -21.74
CA GLU A 300 8.21 -11.20 -20.82
C GLU A 300 9.24 -10.09 -20.56
N GLN A 301 9.70 -9.41 -21.61
CA GLN A 301 10.58 -8.26 -21.50
C GLN A 301 9.91 -7.08 -20.77
N THR A 302 8.61 -6.86 -21.00
CA THR A 302 7.83 -5.85 -20.30
C THR A 302 7.80 -6.12 -18.80
N LYS A 303 7.45 -7.35 -18.39
CA LYS A 303 7.39 -7.74 -16.97
C LYS A 303 8.78 -7.71 -16.33
N PHE A 304 9.79 -8.21 -17.03
CA PHE A 304 11.17 -8.16 -16.55
C PHE A 304 11.64 -6.72 -16.31
N TYR A 305 11.47 -5.86 -17.31
CA TYR A 305 11.83 -4.43 -17.17
C TYR A 305 11.05 -3.75 -16.07
N HIS A 306 9.72 -3.98 -15.97
CA HIS A 306 8.89 -3.42 -14.92
C HIS A 306 9.39 -3.82 -13.53
N ARG A 307 9.76 -5.08 -13.33
CA ARG A 307 10.32 -5.55 -12.05
C ARG A 307 11.62 -4.83 -11.70
N ILE A 308 12.62 -4.85 -12.59
CA ILE A 308 13.92 -4.23 -12.28
C ILE A 308 13.85 -2.72 -12.16
N SER A 309 12.97 -2.06 -12.94
CA SER A 309 12.73 -0.63 -12.81
C SER A 309 12.05 -0.27 -11.48
N SER A 310 11.12 -1.10 -11.00
CA SER A 310 10.49 -0.93 -9.67
C SER A 310 11.50 -1.04 -8.55
N GLU A 311 12.37 -2.06 -8.57
CA GLU A 311 13.43 -2.24 -7.59
C GLU A 311 14.45 -1.08 -7.64
N ALA A 312 14.81 -0.61 -8.85
CA ALA A 312 15.71 0.52 -9.02
C ALA A 312 15.11 1.82 -8.49
N LEU A 313 13.83 2.09 -8.75
CA LEU A 313 13.10 3.23 -8.18
C LEU A 313 13.05 3.16 -6.66
N THR A 314 12.74 2.00 -6.09
CA THR A 314 12.76 1.77 -4.64
C THR A 314 14.14 2.14 -4.05
N CYS A 315 15.23 1.71 -4.69
CA CYS A 315 16.58 2.05 -4.23
C CYS A 315 16.87 3.56 -4.32
N ILE A 316 16.51 4.21 -5.42
CA ILE A 316 16.71 5.65 -5.63
C ILE A 316 15.93 6.46 -4.59
N GLU A 317 14.65 6.15 -4.39
CA GLU A 317 13.79 6.86 -3.44
C GLU A 317 14.24 6.63 -1.98
N LEU A 318 14.68 5.41 -1.62
CA LEU A 318 15.28 5.14 -0.31
C LEU A 318 16.54 5.96 -0.06
N LEU A 319 17.44 6.03 -1.05
CA LEU A 319 18.65 6.85 -0.94
C LEU A 319 18.31 8.34 -0.74
N PHE A 320 17.32 8.82 -1.47
CA PHE A 320 16.83 10.19 -1.33
C PHE A 320 16.16 10.44 0.02
N PHE A 321 15.32 9.53 0.48
CA PHE A 321 14.65 9.59 1.78
C PHE A 321 15.67 9.60 2.93
N ILE A 322 16.61 8.67 2.93
CA ILE A 322 17.67 8.57 3.95
C ILE A 322 18.47 9.86 4.01
N LYS A 323 18.93 10.35 2.86
CA LYS A 323 19.73 11.58 2.79
C LYS A 323 19.00 12.80 3.33
N ASN A 324 17.70 12.95 3.02
CA ASN A 324 16.98 14.19 3.31
C ASN A 324 16.20 14.17 4.62
N LYS A 325 15.87 12.98 5.16
CA LYS A 325 14.96 12.84 6.30
C LYS A 325 15.61 12.24 7.54
N ILE A 326 16.63 11.39 7.39
CA ILE A 326 17.14 10.58 8.50
C ILE A 326 18.68 10.48 8.57
N ILE A 327 19.43 11.27 7.79
CA ILE A 327 20.89 11.14 7.62
C ILE A 327 21.69 11.08 8.93
N ASN A 328 21.22 11.73 9.98
CA ASN A 328 21.91 11.80 11.27
C ASN A 328 21.33 10.82 12.32
N LYS A 329 20.33 10.01 11.95
CA LYS A 329 19.59 9.16 12.90
C LYS A 329 20.28 7.81 13.13
N TYR A 330 20.98 7.29 12.11
CA TYR A 330 21.60 5.96 12.14
C TYR A 330 23.05 6.03 11.66
N SER A 331 23.86 5.06 12.10
CA SER A 331 25.23 4.92 11.58
C SER A 331 25.21 4.46 10.11
N ASP A 332 26.22 4.86 9.35
CA ASP A 332 26.38 4.40 7.95
C ASP A 332 26.47 2.88 7.84
N ILE A 333 26.99 2.20 8.87
CA ILE A 333 27.12 0.75 8.90
C ILE A 333 25.75 0.08 8.96
N SER A 334 24.82 0.53 9.82
CA SER A 334 23.48 -0.04 9.97
C SER A 334 22.65 0.07 8.70
N LEU A 335 22.83 1.16 7.93
CA LEU A 335 22.12 1.37 6.68
C LEU A 335 22.78 0.68 5.48
N LYS A 336 24.08 0.39 5.57
CA LYS A 336 24.88 -0.12 4.44
C LYS A 336 24.37 -1.45 3.92
N LYS A 337 24.00 -2.38 4.79
CA LYS A 337 23.49 -3.68 4.37
C LYS A 337 22.13 -3.54 3.69
N LEU A 338 21.20 -2.79 4.30
CA LEU A 338 19.88 -2.52 3.73
C LEU A 338 19.98 -1.95 2.32
N LEU A 339 20.91 -1.01 2.09
CA LEU A 339 21.14 -0.40 0.77
C LEU A 339 21.88 -1.33 -0.20
N ASN A 340 22.84 -2.12 0.29
CA ASN A 340 23.59 -3.04 -0.56
C ASN A 340 22.69 -4.10 -1.19
N ASP A 341 21.69 -4.61 -0.44
CA ASP A 341 20.72 -5.58 -0.95
C ASP A 341 19.88 -5.00 -2.10
N ARG A 342 19.76 -3.67 -2.20
CA ARG A 342 18.98 -2.96 -3.23
C ARG A 342 19.81 -2.43 -4.40
N ILE A 343 21.09 -2.16 -4.19
CA ILE A 343 21.98 -1.59 -5.23
C ILE A 343 22.12 -2.53 -6.45
N SER A 344 21.99 -3.84 -6.27
CA SER A 344 22.05 -4.81 -7.38
C SER A 344 21.02 -4.51 -8.47
N ALA A 345 19.84 -4.03 -8.10
CA ALA A 345 18.79 -3.65 -9.05
C ALA A 345 19.21 -2.48 -9.96
N LEU A 346 19.97 -1.51 -9.42
CA LEU A 346 20.52 -0.40 -10.20
C LEU A 346 21.52 -0.90 -11.28
N TRP A 347 22.23 -1.99 -11.00
CA TRP A 347 23.14 -2.56 -11.98
C TRP A 347 22.39 -3.27 -13.12
N MET A 348 21.29 -3.95 -12.80
CA MET A 348 20.47 -4.64 -13.80
C MET A 348 19.82 -3.66 -14.79
N ILE A 349 19.34 -2.50 -14.32
CA ILE A 349 18.73 -1.51 -15.21
C ILE A 349 19.73 -0.86 -16.16
N LEU A 350 21.03 -0.73 -15.75
CA LEU A 350 22.10 -0.21 -16.58
C LEU A 350 22.43 -1.11 -17.79
N ASP A 351 22.11 -2.38 -17.70
CA ASP A 351 22.35 -3.36 -18.77
C ASP A 351 21.14 -3.51 -19.72
N CYS A 352 20.03 -2.76 -19.46
CA CYS A 352 18.86 -2.76 -20.34
C CYS A 352 19.10 -1.95 -21.62
N ASN A 353 18.77 -2.56 -22.77
CA ASN A 353 18.88 -1.91 -24.09
C ASN A 353 17.83 -0.78 -24.30
N LYS A 354 16.76 -0.77 -23.50
CA LYS A 354 15.66 0.19 -23.56
C LYS A 354 15.26 0.61 -22.15
N ASP A 355 15.03 1.90 -21.95
CA ASP A 355 14.60 2.47 -20.66
C ASP A 355 13.35 3.35 -20.84
N PRO A 356 12.17 2.75 -21.07
CA PRO A 356 10.94 3.50 -21.35
C PRO A 356 10.46 4.40 -20.21
N LEU A 357 10.93 4.19 -18.97
CA LEU A 357 10.58 5.01 -17.79
C LEU A 357 11.66 6.02 -17.42
N ASN A 358 12.74 6.12 -18.22
CA ASN A 358 13.88 7.02 -18.00
C ASN A 358 14.47 6.87 -16.57
N ILE A 359 14.59 5.62 -16.11
CA ILE A 359 15.15 5.32 -14.77
C ILE A 359 16.62 5.71 -14.71
N LEU A 360 17.35 5.52 -15.81
CA LEU A 360 18.78 5.85 -15.89
C LEU A 360 19.06 7.33 -15.57
N ASP A 361 18.18 8.23 -16.00
CA ASP A 361 18.33 9.66 -15.73
C ASP A 361 18.14 10.02 -14.24
N LYS A 362 17.45 9.15 -13.50
CA LYS A 362 17.18 9.33 -12.06
C LYS A 362 18.34 8.80 -11.18
N ILE A 363 19.23 7.97 -11.71
CA ILE A 363 20.30 7.37 -10.93
C ILE A 363 21.36 8.45 -10.60
N PRO A 364 21.72 8.64 -9.32
CA PRO A 364 22.75 9.60 -8.94
C PRO A 364 24.09 9.32 -9.64
N LYS A 365 24.66 10.32 -10.32
CA LYS A 365 25.90 10.19 -11.11
C LYS A 365 27.06 9.56 -10.34
N LYS A 366 27.16 9.80 -9.02
CA LYS A 366 28.19 9.18 -8.16
C LYS A 366 28.11 7.65 -8.09
N LEU A 367 26.95 7.05 -8.35
CA LEU A 367 26.79 5.59 -8.38
C LEU A 367 27.29 4.98 -9.70
N TYR A 368 27.20 5.71 -10.82
CA TYR A 368 27.79 5.28 -12.09
C TYR A 368 29.31 5.06 -11.98
N ILE A 369 30.01 5.94 -11.28
CA ILE A 369 31.47 5.91 -11.14
C ILE A 369 31.93 4.63 -10.44
N LYS A 370 31.19 4.10 -9.47
CA LYS A 370 31.55 2.87 -8.75
C LYS A 370 31.52 1.61 -9.64
N LYS A 371 30.56 1.50 -10.58
CA LYS A 371 30.55 0.36 -11.54
C LYS A 371 31.79 0.34 -12.42
N PHE A 372 32.19 1.49 -12.96
CA PHE A 372 33.38 1.59 -13.81
C PHE A 372 34.68 1.31 -13.06
N CYS A 373 34.74 1.56 -11.76
CA CYS A 373 35.92 1.24 -10.93
C CYS A 373 36.00 -0.26 -10.56
N HIS A 374 34.88 -0.98 -10.48
CA HIS A 374 34.87 -2.43 -10.22
C HIS A 374 35.08 -3.30 -11.46
N LEU A 375 34.77 -2.80 -12.66
CA LEU A 375 35.05 -3.48 -13.93
C LEU A 375 36.51 -3.34 -14.39
N LYS A 376 37.31 -2.52 -13.69
CA LYS A 376 38.78 -2.35 -13.94
C LYS A 376 39.64 -3.07 -12.91
N LYS A 377 39.09 -3.89 -12.05
CA LYS A 377 39.80 -4.83 -11.16
C LYS A 377 39.38 -6.26 -11.47
#